data_8f77a277e4fa79fd265fd1cd40fdea18
#
_entry.id   8f77a277e4fa79fd265fd1cd40fdea18
#
_cell.length_a   1.000
_cell.length_b   1.000
_cell.length_c   1.000
_cell.angle_alpha   90.00
_cell.angle_beta   90.00
_cell.angle_gamma   90.00
#
_symmetry.space_group_name_H-M   'P 1'
#
loop_
_entity.id
_entity.type
_entity.pdbx_description
1 polymer ?
#
loop_
_entity_poly.entity_id
_entity_poly.type
_entity_poly.pdbx_seq_one_letter_code
_entity_poly.pdbx_strand_id
1 'polypeptide(L)'
;MLTPAWGPASAYITAGQDEPGYRNWYMATPAHAFAVTSFNNYLTTYGVGGILPTWQLLRTASSWQRCGAQPYEMPPVSEWPNLVQTLRYVRDYVIPAVGPVEPVSAYRNPALNACAGGAPESAHKHYSAIDMVPLRPTTREALMRTLCAVHARRGQPYGVGLGFYAFLRFHVDTTKFRRWGADGGSETCPPIIHADDYGTVYQPPVQAPMHPPTQPPAQEPVQPLVITPPIDPLAPTPKP
;
A
#
# COMPACT_ATOMS: atom_id res chain seq x y z
N MET A 1 -1.24 21.14 25.09
CA MET A 1 -1.73 21.09 23.69
C MET A 1 -1.28 19.75 23.12
N LEU A 2 -2.22 18.91 22.69
CA LEU A 2 -1.87 17.64 22.01
C LEU A 2 -1.36 18.02 20.62
N THR A 3 -0.15 17.60 20.28
CA THR A 3 0.36 17.70 18.90
C THR A 3 -0.61 16.93 18.00
N PRO A 4 -1.05 17.51 16.87
CA PRO A 4 -1.88 16.77 15.92
C PRO A 4 -1.21 15.44 15.54
N ALA A 5 -1.98 14.37 15.53
CA ALA A 5 -1.47 13.07 15.10
C ALA A 5 -0.95 13.19 13.65
N TRP A 6 0.21 12.57 13.37
CA TRP A 6 0.75 12.53 12.02
C TRP A 6 -0.22 11.78 11.10
N GLY A 7 -0.69 12.45 10.06
CA GLY A 7 -1.69 11.89 9.14
C GLY A 7 -1.69 12.59 7.78
N PRO A 8 -0.57 12.56 7.02
CA PRO A 8 -0.47 13.29 5.75
C PRO A 8 -1.47 12.84 4.70
N ALA A 9 -2.01 11.62 4.79
CA ALA A 9 -3.03 11.12 3.88
C ALA A 9 -4.30 11.98 3.88
N SER A 10 -4.68 12.55 5.02
CA SER A 10 -5.88 13.39 5.15
C SER A 10 -5.89 14.62 4.22
N ALA A 11 -4.73 15.06 3.75
CA ALA A 11 -4.63 16.15 2.77
C ALA A 11 -4.96 15.72 1.32
N TYR A 12 -5.07 14.42 1.05
CA TYR A 12 -5.19 13.88 -0.30
C TYR A 12 -6.39 12.96 -0.50
N ILE A 13 -6.98 12.46 0.57
CA ILE A 13 -8.22 11.68 0.54
C ILE A 13 -9.40 12.58 0.86
N THR A 14 -10.51 12.38 0.16
CA THR A 14 -11.75 13.15 0.34
C THR A 14 -12.83 12.29 0.99
N ALA A 15 -13.90 12.93 1.47
CA ALA A 15 -15.01 12.23 2.08
C ALA A 15 -15.47 11.05 1.20
N GLY A 16 -15.67 9.90 1.80
CA GLY A 16 -16.01 8.66 1.10
C GLY A 16 -14.82 7.83 0.62
N GLN A 17 -13.58 8.34 0.70
CA GLN A 17 -12.35 7.58 0.40
C GLN A 17 -11.67 7.02 1.66
N ASP A 18 -12.32 7.08 2.80
CA ASP A 18 -11.94 6.48 4.07
C ASP A 18 -12.43 5.03 4.20
N GLU A 19 -12.09 4.34 5.28
CA GLU A 19 -12.52 2.96 5.50
C GLU A 19 -14.04 2.80 5.56
N PRO A 20 -14.82 3.67 6.23
CA PRO A 20 -16.29 3.64 6.15
C PRO A 20 -16.83 3.76 4.73
N GLY A 21 -16.27 4.67 3.94
CA GLY A 21 -16.63 4.83 2.52
C GLY A 21 -16.33 3.58 1.69
N TYR A 22 -15.19 2.94 1.96
CA TYR A 22 -14.87 1.66 1.34
C TYR A 22 -15.88 0.56 1.70
N ARG A 23 -16.24 0.44 2.96
CA ARG A 23 -17.24 -0.54 3.41
C ARG A 23 -18.59 -0.33 2.70
N ASN A 24 -19.03 0.92 2.58
CA ASN A 24 -20.24 1.25 1.84
C ASN A 24 -20.13 0.83 0.38
N TRP A 25 -19.03 1.18 -0.31
CA TRP A 25 -18.81 0.78 -1.70
C TRP A 25 -18.73 -0.75 -1.84
N TYR A 26 -18.01 -1.44 -0.95
CA TYR A 26 -17.85 -2.89 -0.95
C TYR A 26 -19.19 -3.62 -0.82
N MET A 27 -20.07 -3.13 0.07
CA MET A 27 -21.38 -3.71 0.34
C MET A 27 -22.47 -3.28 -0.64
N ALA A 28 -22.21 -2.29 -1.48
CA ALA A 28 -23.19 -1.76 -2.40
C ALA A 28 -23.70 -2.80 -3.42
N THR A 29 -22.88 -3.75 -3.80
CA THR A 29 -23.26 -4.87 -4.67
C THR A 29 -22.44 -6.15 -4.33
N PRO A 30 -23.03 -7.36 -4.48
CA PRO A 30 -22.28 -8.61 -4.34
C PRO A 30 -21.11 -8.72 -5.32
N ALA A 31 -21.18 -8.05 -6.48
CA ALA A 31 -20.14 -8.03 -7.49
C ALA A 31 -18.84 -7.40 -6.96
N HIS A 32 -18.93 -6.34 -6.12
CA HIS A 32 -17.77 -5.73 -5.51
C HIS A 32 -17.04 -6.70 -4.58
N ALA A 33 -17.76 -7.38 -3.69
CA ALA A 33 -17.19 -8.36 -2.77
C ALA A 33 -16.51 -9.51 -3.52
N PHE A 34 -17.13 -10.03 -4.57
CA PHE A 34 -16.56 -11.07 -5.42
C PHE A 34 -15.27 -10.58 -6.12
N ALA A 35 -15.31 -9.39 -6.72
CA ALA A 35 -14.17 -8.82 -7.43
C ALA A 35 -12.98 -8.57 -6.48
N VAL A 36 -13.23 -8.04 -5.27
CA VAL A 36 -12.20 -7.83 -4.25
C VAL A 36 -11.60 -9.15 -3.78
N THR A 37 -12.42 -10.18 -3.55
CA THR A 37 -11.93 -11.51 -3.19
C THR A 37 -11.04 -12.09 -4.29
N SER A 38 -11.47 -12.01 -5.54
CA SER A 38 -10.70 -12.48 -6.69
C SER A 38 -9.38 -11.73 -6.83
N PHE A 39 -9.40 -10.40 -6.63
CA PHE A 39 -8.20 -9.58 -6.67
C PHE A 39 -7.22 -9.91 -5.53
N ASN A 40 -7.71 -10.11 -4.31
CA ASN A 40 -6.87 -10.53 -3.17
C ASN A 40 -6.20 -11.88 -3.43
N ASN A 41 -6.95 -12.84 -3.98
CA ASN A 41 -6.41 -14.15 -4.38
C ASN A 41 -5.33 -14.00 -5.46
N TYR A 42 -5.58 -13.14 -6.44
CA TYR A 42 -4.61 -12.82 -7.48
C TYR A 42 -3.32 -12.25 -6.89
N LEU A 43 -3.39 -11.20 -6.06
CA LEU A 43 -2.22 -10.60 -5.42
C LEU A 43 -1.44 -11.61 -4.57
N THR A 44 -2.15 -12.48 -3.84
CA THR A 44 -1.54 -13.55 -3.04
C THR A 44 -0.80 -14.56 -3.91
N THR A 45 -1.40 -14.98 -5.02
CA THR A 45 -0.78 -15.92 -5.98
C THR A 45 0.53 -15.36 -6.55
N TYR A 46 0.60 -14.05 -6.78
CA TYR A 46 1.81 -13.39 -7.28
C TYR A 46 2.78 -12.94 -6.18
N GLY A 47 2.53 -13.30 -4.91
CA GLY A 47 3.41 -13.01 -3.77
C GLY A 47 3.48 -11.53 -3.40
N VAL A 48 2.42 -10.78 -3.69
CA VAL A 48 2.31 -9.34 -3.38
C VAL A 48 1.07 -9.00 -2.55
N GLY A 49 0.34 -10.00 -2.08
CA GLY A 49 -0.79 -9.82 -1.17
C GLY A 49 -0.32 -9.26 0.18
N GLY A 50 -1.08 -8.33 0.75
CA GLY A 50 -0.82 -7.77 2.09
C GLY A 50 0.34 -6.77 2.19
N ILE A 51 1.03 -6.43 1.09
CA ILE A 51 2.07 -5.38 1.08
C ILE A 51 1.45 -4.03 1.44
N LEU A 52 0.32 -3.71 0.84
CA LEU A 52 -0.51 -2.54 1.12
C LEU A 52 -1.96 -3.00 1.30
N PRO A 53 -2.78 -2.30 2.11
CA PRO A 53 -4.19 -2.65 2.26
C PRO A 53 -4.94 -2.57 0.93
N THR A 54 -5.64 -3.64 0.54
CA THR A 54 -6.35 -3.71 -0.74
C THR A 54 -7.32 -2.55 -0.94
N TRP A 55 -8.06 -2.17 0.11
CA TRP A 55 -9.01 -1.07 0.02
C TRP A 55 -8.37 0.27 -0.34
N GLN A 56 -7.11 0.49 0.08
CA GLN A 56 -6.36 1.69 -0.31
C GLN A 56 -5.86 1.62 -1.76
N LEU A 57 -5.55 0.40 -2.25
CA LEU A 57 -5.18 0.19 -3.65
C LEU A 57 -6.34 0.41 -4.63
N LEU A 58 -7.57 0.40 -4.15
CA LEU A 58 -8.79 0.66 -4.94
C LEU A 58 -9.23 2.13 -4.91
N ARG A 59 -8.56 3.00 -4.14
CA ARG A 59 -8.84 4.44 -4.14
C ARG A 59 -8.61 5.04 -5.51
N THR A 60 -9.58 5.80 -6.00
CA THR A 60 -9.49 6.60 -7.22
C THR A 60 -8.86 7.98 -6.95
N ALA A 61 -9.02 8.95 -7.85
CA ALA A 61 -8.52 10.30 -7.62
C ALA A 61 -9.33 11.05 -6.55
N SER A 62 -8.70 11.96 -5.80
CA SER A 62 -9.39 12.83 -4.81
C SER A 62 -10.47 13.73 -5.44
N SER A 63 -10.41 13.97 -6.76
CA SER A 63 -11.40 14.71 -7.53
C SER A 63 -12.61 13.88 -7.97
N TRP A 64 -12.77 12.65 -7.49
CA TRP A 64 -13.80 11.72 -7.93
C TRP A 64 -15.23 12.30 -7.90
N GLN A 65 -15.60 13.02 -6.84
CA GLN A 65 -16.92 13.64 -6.73
C GLN A 65 -17.14 14.69 -7.82
N ARG A 66 -16.17 15.60 -7.99
CA ARG A 66 -16.24 16.64 -9.04
C ARG A 66 -16.30 16.04 -10.44
N CYS A 67 -15.72 14.86 -10.63
CA CYS A 67 -15.67 14.16 -11.90
C CYS A 67 -16.84 13.18 -12.11
N GLY A 68 -17.81 13.11 -11.19
CA GLY A 68 -18.93 12.16 -11.26
C GLY A 68 -18.51 10.69 -11.24
N ALA A 69 -17.35 10.40 -10.66
CA ALA A 69 -16.78 9.05 -10.56
C ALA A 69 -17.12 8.41 -9.19
N GLN A 70 -16.59 7.22 -8.95
CA GLN A 70 -16.69 6.52 -7.66
C GLN A 70 -15.43 6.75 -6.80
N PRO A 71 -15.55 6.75 -5.46
CA PRO A 71 -14.37 6.88 -4.56
C PRO A 71 -13.43 5.69 -4.66
N TYR A 72 -13.97 4.52 -4.99
CA TYR A 72 -13.26 3.26 -5.19
C TYR A 72 -13.69 2.64 -6.52
N GLU A 73 -12.76 1.99 -7.19
CA GLU A 73 -13.03 1.32 -8.45
C GLU A 73 -12.15 0.06 -8.57
N MET A 74 -12.77 -1.05 -8.97
CA MET A 74 -12.04 -2.24 -9.33
C MET A 74 -11.51 -2.10 -10.75
N PRO A 75 -10.19 -2.13 -10.95
CA PRO A 75 -9.60 -2.09 -12.29
C PRO A 75 -10.01 -3.31 -13.12
N PRO A 76 -10.03 -3.20 -14.45
CA PRO A 76 -10.18 -4.37 -15.33
C PRO A 76 -9.15 -5.45 -14.99
N VAL A 77 -9.54 -6.71 -15.07
CA VAL A 77 -8.66 -7.87 -14.74
C VAL A 77 -7.39 -7.86 -15.59
N SER A 78 -7.46 -7.39 -16.83
CA SER A 78 -6.31 -7.23 -17.73
C SER A 78 -5.24 -6.28 -17.21
N GLU A 79 -5.58 -5.36 -16.31
CA GLU A 79 -4.65 -4.37 -15.74
C GLU A 79 -3.99 -4.84 -14.43
N TRP A 80 -4.49 -5.91 -13.79
CA TRP A 80 -3.95 -6.41 -12.54
C TRP A 80 -2.47 -6.80 -12.58
N PRO A 81 -1.95 -7.40 -13.67
CA PRO A 81 -0.52 -7.73 -13.78
C PRO A 81 0.40 -6.53 -13.63
N ASN A 82 -0.03 -5.35 -14.07
CA ASN A 82 0.77 -4.13 -14.05
C ASN A 82 1.05 -3.67 -12.61
N LEU A 83 0.08 -3.83 -11.71
CA LEU A 83 0.24 -3.47 -10.30
C LEU A 83 1.26 -4.37 -9.58
N VAL A 84 1.37 -5.64 -9.98
CA VAL A 84 2.27 -6.61 -9.31
C VAL A 84 3.72 -6.13 -9.31
N GLN A 85 4.21 -5.60 -10.42
CA GLN A 85 5.58 -5.07 -10.51
C GLN A 85 5.78 -3.84 -9.62
N THR A 86 4.80 -2.95 -9.60
CA THR A 86 4.83 -1.75 -8.76
C THR A 86 4.82 -2.13 -7.28
N LEU A 87 3.99 -3.09 -6.86
CA LEU A 87 3.97 -3.59 -5.50
C LEU A 87 5.28 -4.26 -5.09
N ARG A 88 5.92 -5.01 -5.97
CA ARG A 88 7.25 -5.59 -5.72
C ARG A 88 8.27 -4.48 -5.45
N TYR A 89 8.31 -3.45 -6.28
CA TYR A 89 9.22 -2.32 -6.08
C TYR A 89 8.92 -1.58 -4.77
N VAL A 90 7.65 -1.38 -4.45
CA VAL A 90 7.23 -0.76 -3.18
C VAL A 90 7.70 -1.59 -1.98
N ARG A 91 7.48 -2.91 -2.00
CA ARG A 91 7.91 -3.83 -0.95
C ARG A 91 9.44 -3.84 -0.76
N ASP A 92 10.16 -3.95 -1.88
CA ASP A 92 11.60 -4.25 -1.84
C ASP A 92 12.46 -3.00 -1.67
N TYR A 93 11.95 -1.82 -2.05
CA TYR A 93 12.76 -0.60 -2.07
C TYR A 93 12.12 0.62 -1.44
N VAL A 94 10.82 0.85 -1.61
CA VAL A 94 10.16 2.05 -1.06
C VAL A 94 9.97 1.91 0.44
N ILE A 95 9.27 0.85 0.88
CA ILE A 95 8.98 0.63 2.31
C ILE A 95 10.26 0.51 3.14
N PRO A 96 11.30 -0.22 2.71
CA PRO A 96 12.56 -0.26 3.46
C PRO A 96 13.24 1.10 3.60
N ALA A 97 13.07 1.99 2.62
CA ALA A 97 13.73 3.29 2.61
C ALA A 97 13.00 4.37 3.42
N VAL A 98 11.67 4.44 3.33
CA VAL A 98 10.88 5.54 3.94
C VAL A 98 9.93 5.06 5.05
N GLY A 99 9.89 3.77 5.33
CA GLY A 99 8.94 3.15 6.26
C GLY A 99 7.59 2.87 5.60
N PRO A 100 6.56 2.52 6.40
CA PRO A 100 5.22 2.27 5.91
C PRO A 100 4.67 3.46 5.15
N VAL A 101 3.90 3.18 4.10
CA VAL A 101 3.26 4.18 3.23
C VAL A 101 1.76 3.92 3.11
N GLU A 102 0.99 4.96 2.82
CA GLU A 102 -0.44 4.86 2.56
C GLU A 102 -0.75 5.25 1.11
N PRO A 103 -1.35 4.36 0.30
CA PRO A 103 -1.90 4.69 -1.00
C PRO A 103 -3.03 5.72 -0.90
N VAL A 104 -2.96 6.79 -1.67
CA VAL A 104 -3.99 7.83 -1.72
C VAL A 104 -4.70 7.89 -3.08
N SER A 105 -4.11 7.30 -4.12
CA SER A 105 -4.73 7.11 -5.44
C SER A 105 -3.99 6.01 -6.20
N ALA A 106 -4.72 5.12 -6.87
CA ALA A 106 -4.10 4.10 -7.72
C ALA A 106 -4.77 4.09 -9.11
N TYR A 107 -5.78 3.23 -9.34
CA TYR A 107 -6.44 3.20 -10.65
C TYR A 107 -7.28 4.45 -10.92
N ARG A 108 -7.21 4.93 -12.15
CA ARG A 108 -8.09 5.99 -12.69
C ARG A 108 -8.56 5.57 -14.07
N ASN A 109 -9.84 5.27 -14.23
CA ASN A 109 -10.38 5.03 -15.56
C ASN A 109 -10.13 6.23 -16.48
N PRO A 110 -10.16 6.07 -17.81
CA PRO A 110 -9.81 7.15 -18.75
C PRO A 110 -10.60 8.44 -18.55
N ALA A 111 -11.91 8.34 -18.24
CA ALA A 111 -12.78 9.51 -18.03
C ALA A 111 -12.37 10.26 -16.75
N LEU A 112 -12.17 9.54 -15.64
CA LEU A 112 -11.69 10.15 -14.39
C LEU A 112 -10.30 10.75 -14.57
N ASN A 113 -9.38 10.06 -15.24
CA ASN A 113 -8.03 10.58 -15.47
C ASN A 113 -8.08 11.91 -16.24
N ALA A 114 -8.86 11.99 -17.31
CA ALA A 114 -9.01 13.23 -18.09
C ALA A 114 -9.62 14.35 -17.24
N CYS A 115 -10.72 14.11 -16.53
CA CYS A 115 -11.37 15.09 -15.66
C CYS A 115 -10.46 15.56 -14.52
N ALA A 116 -9.65 14.66 -13.96
CA ALA A 116 -8.70 14.97 -12.89
C ALA A 116 -7.45 15.72 -13.36
N GLY A 117 -7.32 16.00 -14.66
CA GLY A 117 -6.15 16.66 -15.23
C GLY A 117 -4.92 15.76 -15.32
N GLY A 118 -5.11 14.44 -15.37
CA GLY A 118 -4.03 13.48 -15.56
C GLY A 118 -3.48 13.50 -16.99
N ALA A 119 -2.19 13.15 -17.14
CA ALA A 119 -1.58 13.05 -18.46
C ALA A 119 -2.34 12.03 -19.34
N PRO A 120 -2.41 12.24 -20.68
CA PRO A 120 -3.07 11.32 -21.59
C PRO A 120 -2.53 9.89 -21.50
N GLU A 121 -1.22 9.74 -21.31
CA GLU A 121 -0.51 8.45 -21.14
C GLU A 121 -0.19 8.16 -19.66
N SER A 122 -1.13 8.46 -18.77
CA SER A 122 -0.96 8.24 -17.34
C SER A 122 -0.88 6.75 -16.99
N ALA A 123 0.13 6.36 -16.22
CA ALA A 123 0.29 5.02 -15.70
C ALA A 123 -0.86 4.58 -14.77
N HIS A 124 -1.61 5.52 -14.20
CA HIS A 124 -2.83 5.24 -13.41
C HIS A 124 -3.95 4.61 -14.25
N LYS A 125 -4.04 4.92 -15.55
CA LYS A 125 -5.04 4.34 -16.46
C LYS A 125 -4.84 2.84 -16.65
N HIS A 126 -3.62 2.37 -16.47
CA HIS A 126 -3.19 0.99 -16.65
C HIS A 126 -2.89 0.30 -15.32
N TYR A 127 -3.33 0.87 -14.20
CA TYR A 127 -3.11 0.33 -12.86
C TYR A 127 -1.64 -0.02 -12.55
N SER A 128 -0.70 0.61 -13.23
CA SER A 128 0.73 0.44 -12.98
C SER A 128 1.32 1.49 -12.04
N ALA A 129 0.48 2.37 -11.49
CA ALA A 129 0.90 3.49 -10.65
C ALA A 129 0.16 3.53 -9.31
N ILE A 130 0.89 3.99 -8.29
CA ILE A 130 0.34 4.29 -6.96
C ILE A 130 0.88 5.65 -6.51
N ASP A 131 -0.03 6.57 -6.18
CA ASP A 131 0.30 7.77 -5.41
C ASP A 131 0.24 7.44 -3.92
N MET A 132 1.27 7.78 -3.17
CA MET A 132 1.43 7.40 -1.76
C MET A 132 1.90 8.58 -0.91
N VAL A 133 1.72 8.44 0.41
CA VAL A 133 2.31 9.31 1.43
C VAL A 133 3.01 8.47 2.50
N PRO A 134 4.07 9.00 3.16
CA PRO A 134 4.73 8.28 4.25
C PRO A 134 3.86 8.27 5.52
N LEU A 135 3.84 7.16 6.24
CA LEU A 135 3.17 7.04 7.54
C LEU A 135 4.08 7.40 8.72
N ARG A 136 5.39 7.50 8.50
CA ARG A 136 6.32 8.01 9.52
C ARG A 136 6.56 9.50 9.33
N PRO A 137 6.70 10.28 10.41
CA PRO A 137 7.06 11.68 10.34
C PRO A 137 8.35 11.90 9.55
N THR A 138 8.30 12.78 8.56
CA THR A 138 9.43 13.15 7.72
C THR A 138 9.23 14.54 7.13
N THR A 139 10.27 15.13 6.59
CA THR A 139 10.18 16.35 5.79
C THR A 139 10.11 16.02 4.30
N ARG A 140 9.55 16.95 3.50
CA ARG A 140 9.52 16.81 2.05
C ARG A 140 10.93 16.59 1.48
N GLU A 141 11.89 17.36 1.95
CA GLU A 141 13.28 17.27 1.48
C GLU A 141 13.91 15.90 1.81
N ALA A 142 13.75 15.40 3.03
CA ALA A 142 14.26 14.09 3.42
C ALA A 142 13.59 12.96 2.61
N LEU A 143 12.28 13.03 2.41
CA LEU A 143 11.53 12.08 1.59
C LEU A 143 12.05 12.07 0.14
N MET A 144 12.18 13.25 -0.48
CA MET A 144 12.66 13.38 -1.85
C MET A 144 14.08 12.86 -2.00
N ARG A 145 15.00 13.25 -1.11
CA ARG A 145 16.40 12.78 -1.12
C ARG A 145 16.47 11.26 -1.05
N THR A 146 15.72 10.66 -0.12
CA THR A 146 15.70 9.21 0.07
C THR A 146 15.17 8.47 -1.15
N LEU A 147 14.00 8.88 -1.65
CA LEU A 147 13.38 8.22 -2.81
C LEU A 147 14.19 8.44 -4.10
N CYS A 148 14.79 9.61 -4.29
CA CYS A 148 15.68 9.88 -5.42
C CYS A 148 16.91 8.97 -5.40
N ALA A 149 17.53 8.77 -4.23
CA ALA A 149 18.66 7.86 -4.08
C ALA A 149 18.28 6.40 -4.36
N VAL A 150 17.12 5.95 -3.90
CA VAL A 150 16.58 4.62 -4.21
C VAL A 150 16.31 4.48 -5.71
N HIS A 151 15.62 5.44 -6.30
CA HIS A 151 15.30 5.45 -7.73
C HIS A 151 16.56 5.38 -8.61
N ALA A 152 17.58 6.18 -8.29
CA ALA A 152 18.83 6.18 -9.05
C ALA A 152 19.55 4.82 -9.01
N ARG A 153 19.51 4.14 -7.87
CA ARG A 153 20.21 2.85 -7.69
C ARG A 153 19.43 1.64 -8.13
N ARG A 154 18.09 1.68 -8.03
CA ARG A 154 17.22 0.51 -8.17
C ARG A 154 16.05 0.69 -9.13
N GLY A 155 15.82 1.90 -9.63
CA GLY A 155 14.63 2.18 -10.45
C GLY A 155 14.75 1.68 -11.89
N GLN A 156 15.94 1.74 -12.49
CA GLN A 156 16.11 1.42 -13.91
C GLN A 156 15.71 -0.03 -14.28
N PRO A 157 16.11 -1.08 -13.54
CA PRO A 157 15.73 -2.45 -13.88
C PRO A 157 14.21 -2.70 -13.82
N TYR A 158 13.48 -1.89 -13.07
CA TYR A 158 12.01 -1.99 -12.93
C TYR A 158 11.27 -1.01 -13.85
N GLY A 159 11.98 -0.16 -14.60
CA GLY A 159 11.37 0.90 -15.39
C GLY A 159 10.59 1.91 -14.53
N VAL A 160 11.13 2.29 -13.35
CA VAL A 160 10.39 3.08 -12.38
C VAL A 160 10.23 4.53 -12.83
N GLY A 161 8.97 4.99 -12.85
CA GLY A 161 8.61 6.40 -12.83
C GLY A 161 8.48 6.88 -11.38
N LEU A 162 9.24 7.91 -10.99
CA LEU A 162 9.17 8.57 -9.69
C LEU A 162 8.71 10.00 -9.86
N GLY A 163 7.60 10.36 -9.22
CA GLY A 163 7.04 11.71 -9.25
C GLY A 163 6.84 12.29 -7.87
N PHE A 164 6.96 13.61 -7.74
CA PHE A 164 6.66 14.32 -6.50
C PHE A 164 5.59 15.37 -6.76
N TYR A 165 4.54 15.34 -5.94
CA TYR A 165 3.50 16.35 -5.92
C TYR A 165 3.70 17.33 -4.78
N ALA A 166 2.77 18.23 -4.58
CA ALA A 166 2.80 19.14 -3.43
C ALA A 166 2.86 18.36 -2.10
N PHE A 167 3.50 18.92 -1.09
CA PHE A 167 3.71 18.35 0.24
C PHE A 167 4.44 16.99 0.21
N LEU A 168 3.84 15.92 0.75
CA LEU A 168 4.48 14.63 0.96
C LEU A 168 3.98 13.53 0.01
N ARG A 169 3.07 13.85 -0.92
CA ARG A 169 2.60 12.88 -1.90
C ARG A 169 3.66 12.63 -2.96
N PHE A 170 3.93 11.37 -3.20
CA PHE A 170 4.82 10.91 -4.26
C PHE A 170 4.17 9.79 -5.08
N HIS A 171 4.61 9.67 -6.29
CA HIS A 171 4.13 8.71 -7.29
C HIS A 171 5.20 7.67 -7.57
N VAL A 172 4.79 6.42 -7.68
CA VAL A 172 5.62 5.32 -8.17
C VAL A 172 4.84 4.54 -9.22
N ASP A 173 5.44 4.34 -10.39
CA ASP A 173 4.97 3.42 -11.41
C ASP A 173 6.12 2.57 -11.95
N THR A 174 5.81 1.53 -12.73
CA THR A 174 6.80 0.64 -13.36
C THR A 174 6.62 0.57 -14.88
N THR A 175 6.33 1.71 -15.52
CA THR A 175 6.12 1.79 -16.98
C THR A 175 7.36 2.24 -17.73
N LYS A 176 8.05 3.27 -17.21
CA LYS A 176 9.24 3.83 -17.84
C LYS A 176 10.12 4.53 -16.81
N PHE A 177 11.43 4.29 -16.88
CA PHE A 177 12.41 4.96 -16.02
C PHE A 177 12.43 6.47 -16.30
N ARG A 178 11.91 7.26 -15.34
CA ARG A 178 11.82 8.71 -15.41
C ARG A 178 11.58 9.35 -14.05
N ARG A 179 11.74 10.66 -13.98
CA ARG A 179 11.46 11.47 -12.77
C ARG A 179 10.75 12.75 -13.16
N TRP A 180 9.91 13.26 -12.26
CA TRP A 180 9.32 14.59 -12.39
C TRP A 180 8.95 15.17 -11.02
N GLY A 181 8.85 16.51 -10.92
CA GLY A 181 8.45 17.23 -9.73
C GLY A 181 7.08 17.88 -9.85
N ALA A 182 6.63 18.48 -8.74
CA ALA A 182 5.38 19.24 -8.67
C ALA A 182 5.33 20.44 -9.63
N ASP A 183 6.50 20.96 -10.00
CA ASP A 183 6.73 22.05 -10.95
C ASP A 183 6.88 21.58 -12.40
N GLY A 184 6.78 20.26 -12.64
CA GLY A 184 6.95 19.67 -13.98
C GLY A 184 8.39 19.60 -14.46
N GLY A 185 9.36 20.02 -13.64
CA GLY A 185 10.78 20.00 -13.99
C GLY A 185 11.41 18.60 -13.88
N SER A 186 12.38 18.31 -14.74
CA SER A 186 13.15 17.06 -14.72
C SER A 186 14.19 16.99 -13.59
N GLU A 187 14.49 18.11 -12.97
CA GLU A 187 15.54 18.27 -11.95
C GLU A 187 15.01 18.14 -10.51
N THR A 188 13.95 17.38 -10.32
CA THR A 188 13.28 17.24 -9.03
C THR A 188 14.13 16.55 -7.97
N CYS A 189 15.09 15.73 -8.38
CA CYS A 189 15.99 15.07 -7.44
C CYS A 189 17.22 15.93 -7.20
N PRO A 190 17.57 16.21 -5.92
CA PRO A 190 18.85 16.85 -5.63
C PRO A 190 19.98 16.04 -6.25
N PRO A 191 21.09 16.66 -6.68
CA PRO A 191 22.24 15.95 -7.20
C PRO A 191 22.67 14.90 -6.17
N ILE A 192 22.97 13.70 -6.65
CA ILE A 192 23.53 12.65 -5.79
C ILE A 192 24.96 13.13 -5.49
N ILE A 193 25.15 13.72 -4.34
CA ILE A 193 26.48 13.99 -3.81
C ILE A 193 27.05 12.61 -3.47
N HIS A 194 28.03 12.16 -4.23
CA HIS A 194 28.73 10.91 -3.94
C HIS A 194 29.37 11.03 -2.55
N ALA A 195 29.32 9.95 -1.77
CA ALA A 195 29.81 9.93 -0.39
C ALA A 195 31.29 10.32 -0.26
N ASP A 196 32.02 10.32 -1.35
CA ASP A 196 33.43 10.72 -1.43
C ASP A 196 33.65 12.23 -1.20
N ASP A 197 32.61 13.07 -1.35
CA ASP A 197 32.71 14.52 -1.16
C ASP A 197 32.57 14.97 0.30
N TYR A 198 32.08 14.13 1.22
CA TYR A 198 31.85 14.51 2.62
C TYR A 198 32.26 13.46 3.68
N GLY A 199 33.01 12.43 3.36
CA GLY A 199 33.66 11.54 4.35
C GLY A 199 32.73 10.83 5.35
N THR A 200 31.42 10.92 5.21
CA THR A 200 30.47 10.22 6.09
C THR A 200 29.64 9.22 5.31
N VAL A 201 30.09 7.98 5.36
CA VAL A 201 29.35 6.82 4.86
C VAL A 201 28.04 6.71 5.66
N TYR A 202 26.88 6.83 4.97
CA TYR A 202 25.64 6.30 5.51
C TYR A 202 25.84 4.79 5.72
N GLN A 203 26.10 4.38 6.94
CA GLN A 203 25.94 2.99 7.34
C GLN A 203 24.42 2.77 7.54
N PRO A 204 23.78 1.89 6.75
CA PRO A 204 22.45 1.45 7.11
C PRO A 204 22.52 0.88 8.54
N PRO A 205 21.50 1.09 9.38
CA PRO A 205 21.51 0.52 10.72
C PRO A 205 21.82 -0.97 10.59
N VAL A 206 22.89 -1.40 11.23
CA VAL A 206 23.27 -2.81 11.32
C VAL A 206 22.04 -3.51 11.88
N GLN A 207 21.43 -4.40 11.10
CA GLN A 207 20.38 -5.26 11.62
C GLN A 207 20.98 -5.97 12.82
N ALA A 208 20.43 -5.72 13.99
CA ALA A 208 20.77 -6.50 15.18
C ALA A 208 20.64 -7.98 14.78
N PRO A 209 21.59 -8.84 15.16
CA PRO A 209 21.52 -10.25 14.82
C PRO A 209 20.14 -10.75 15.25
N MET A 210 19.38 -11.29 14.30
CA MET A 210 18.12 -11.95 14.60
C MET A 210 18.45 -13.11 15.53
N HIS A 211 18.10 -12.96 16.81
CA HIS A 211 18.08 -14.10 17.69
C HIS A 211 17.20 -15.18 17.03
N PRO A 212 17.67 -16.42 16.93
CA PRO A 212 16.80 -17.50 16.47
C PRO A 212 15.52 -17.47 17.32
N PRO A 213 14.35 -17.72 16.71
CA PRO A 213 13.10 -17.70 17.45
C PRO A 213 13.25 -18.63 18.65
N THR A 214 13.07 -18.08 19.85
CA THR A 214 12.96 -18.87 21.09
C THR A 214 11.87 -19.90 20.85
N GLN A 215 12.19 -21.17 20.94
CA GLN A 215 11.23 -22.24 20.87
C GLN A 215 10.10 -21.93 21.85
N PRO A 216 8.84 -22.03 21.42
CA PRO A 216 7.71 -21.93 22.35
C PRO A 216 7.90 -22.99 23.44
N PRO A 217 7.54 -22.69 24.69
CA PRO A 217 7.62 -23.68 25.77
C PRO A 217 6.83 -24.92 25.35
N ALA A 218 7.42 -26.09 25.66
CA ALA A 218 6.79 -27.37 25.37
C ALA A 218 5.37 -27.36 25.92
N GLN A 219 4.39 -27.62 25.04
CA GLN A 219 3.00 -27.76 25.45
C GLN A 219 2.89 -28.97 26.39
N GLU A 220 2.43 -28.75 27.64
CA GLU A 220 2.05 -29.82 28.52
C GLU A 220 1.00 -30.71 27.83
N PRO A 221 1.08 -32.04 28.00
CA PRO A 221 0.12 -32.94 27.38
C PRO A 221 -1.30 -32.64 27.89
N VAL A 222 -2.16 -32.22 26.96
CA VAL A 222 -3.59 -32.02 27.25
C VAL A 222 -4.19 -33.35 27.67
N GLN A 223 -4.65 -33.44 28.89
CA GLN A 223 -5.39 -34.62 29.38
C GLN A 223 -6.69 -34.73 28.55
N PRO A 224 -7.06 -35.95 28.12
CA PRO A 224 -8.30 -36.14 27.38
C PRO A 224 -9.49 -35.76 28.26
N LEU A 225 -10.37 -34.92 27.74
CA LEU A 225 -11.65 -34.56 28.31
C LEU A 225 -12.47 -35.86 28.49
N VAL A 226 -12.73 -36.26 29.73
CA VAL A 226 -13.67 -37.34 30.03
C VAL A 226 -15.08 -36.79 29.77
N ILE A 227 -15.65 -37.16 28.63
CA ILE A 227 -17.04 -36.87 28.30
C ILE A 227 -17.91 -37.82 29.09
N THR A 228 -18.52 -37.34 30.16
CA THR A 228 -19.61 -38.05 30.84
C THR A 228 -20.83 -38.04 29.92
N PRO A 229 -21.45 -39.22 29.63
CA PRO A 229 -22.68 -39.26 28.86
C PRO A 229 -23.81 -38.53 29.58
N PRO A 230 -24.76 -37.93 28.86
CA PRO A 230 -25.91 -37.28 29.47
C PRO A 230 -26.73 -38.30 30.29
N ILE A 231 -27.14 -37.89 31.47
CA ILE A 231 -27.99 -38.70 32.38
C ILE A 231 -29.34 -38.87 31.68
N ASP A 232 -29.73 -40.12 31.44
CA ASP A 232 -31.05 -40.46 30.90
C ASP A 232 -32.13 -40.15 31.98
N PRO A 233 -33.06 -39.22 31.72
CA PRO A 233 -34.09 -38.85 32.70
C PRO A 233 -35.14 -39.90 32.93
N LEU A 234 -35.09 -41.09 32.30
CA LEU A 234 -36.03 -42.16 32.40
C LEU A 234 -35.48 -43.43 33.08
N ALA A 235 -34.31 -43.41 33.69
CA ALA A 235 -33.77 -44.53 34.42
C ALA A 235 -34.53 -44.70 35.75
N PRO A 236 -35.06 -45.92 36.08
CA PRO A 236 -35.76 -46.13 37.30
C PRO A 236 -34.83 -46.05 38.52
N THR A 237 -35.25 -45.31 39.54
CA THR A 237 -34.55 -45.19 40.81
C THR A 237 -34.50 -46.58 41.52
N PRO A 238 -33.34 -47.00 42.04
CA PRO A 238 -33.27 -48.21 42.85
C PRO A 238 -34.06 -48.00 44.15
N LYS A 239 -34.95 -48.99 44.47
CA LYS A 239 -35.68 -49.04 45.74
C LYS A 239 -34.73 -49.39 46.90
N PRO A 240 -35.04 -48.91 48.12
CA PRO A 240 -34.24 -49.13 49.33
C PRO A 240 -34.09 -50.57 49.74
#